data_4581addef9e89b8f290bb94a42acf562
#
_entry.id   4581addef9e89b8f290bb94a42acf562
#
_cell.length_a   1.000
_cell.length_b   1.000
_cell.length_c   1.000
_cell.angle_alpha   90.00
_cell.angle_beta   90.00
_cell.angle_gamma   90.00
#
_symmetry.space_group_name_H-M   'P 1'
#
loop_
_entity.id
_entity.type
_entity.pdbx_description
1 polymer ?
#
loop_
_entity_poly.entity_id
_entity_poly.type
_entity_poly.pdbx_seq_one_letter_code
_entity_poly.pdbx_strand_id
1 'polypeptide(L)'
;MSRNHRLLVKNAKQVVLICNNGEKFLTRHGMNNLSVVENASVVVGSDGLIKAVGPAETISARYSESSFDNVIDAAGMCVLPGLVDAHTHPVWAGDRVHEFAMKLAGATYMEVHRAGGGIHYTVEHTRAAAASDLLASLRSRLQRMQRAGTTLVECKSGYGLELQTELKMLEVIEEASRSLPISISSTYCGAHAVPKGKTVAEATEDVLQVQLPRLKELMSAGRLKVQNIDVFCEQGVFDLDSTRAVLLAGKEMGLNINFHGDELHPMNAAKMGADLGALAISHLEEVTDEGIVTMAKSKTAAVLLPTTAYILRLPQPRARDMLEAGVIVALGSDFNPNAYCCSMPVVMHLACVNMRMSMTEALAAATINAAYALSRSDTHGSLEVNKHGDLLILNATRWEHLIYQLGGHQELIRYVVIRGNIVYDNDKTLDL
;
A
#
# COMPACT_ATOMS: atom_id res chain seq x y z
N MET A 1 -22.56 -5.85 33.66
CA MET A 1 -21.25 -6.47 33.41
C MET A 1 -20.42 -5.49 32.61
N SER A 2 -19.14 -5.26 32.93
CA SER A 2 -18.28 -4.41 32.12
C SER A 2 -18.07 -5.10 30.78
N ARG A 3 -18.25 -4.37 29.65
CA ARG A 3 -17.91 -4.84 28.32
C ARG A 3 -16.39 -4.83 28.21
N ASN A 4 -15.79 -6.01 28.09
CA ASN A 4 -14.33 -6.17 28.11
C ASN A 4 -13.73 -6.33 26.73
N HIS A 5 -14.59 -6.44 25.69
CA HIS A 5 -14.18 -6.65 24.31
C HIS A 5 -14.91 -5.68 23.37
N ARG A 6 -14.25 -5.30 22.29
CA ARG A 6 -14.78 -4.31 21.32
C ARG A 6 -15.72 -4.94 20.31
N LEU A 7 -15.30 -6.07 19.71
CA LEU A 7 -16.04 -6.69 18.61
C LEU A 7 -15.98 -8.21 18.66
N LEU A 8 -17.13 -8.84 18.47
CA LEU A 8 -17.27 -10.24 18.10
C LEU A 8 -17.80 -10.33 16.67
N VAL A 9 -17.06 -11.00 15.79
CA VAL A 9 -17.59 -11.47 14.51
C VAL A 9 -17.83 -12.96 14.64
N LYS A 10 -19.11 -13.37 14.64
CA LYS A 10 -19.49 -14.77 14.88
C LYS A 10 -20.01 -15.46 13.63
N ASN A 11 -19.91 -16.79 13.62
CA ASN A 11 -20.52 -17.68 12.63
C ASN A 11 -20.05 -17.46 11.18
N ALA A 12 -18.88 -16.87 10.94
CA ALA A 12 -18.39 -16.70 9.60
C ALA A 12 -18.24 -18.04 8.88
N LYS A 13 -18.70 -18.12 7.63
CA LYS A 13 -18.53 -19.34 6.81
C LYS A 13 -17.06 -19.66 6.61
N GLN A 14 -16.24 -18.66 6.34
CA GLN A 14 -14.79 -18.74 6.27
C GLN A 14 -14.13 -17.58 7.02
N VAL A 15 -13.09 -17.87 7.77
CA VAL A 15 -12.14 -16.86 8.25
C VAL A 15 -10.77 -17.17 7.64
N VAL A 16 -10.30 -16.30 6.76
CA VAL A 16 -9.00 -16.42 6.10
C VAL A 16 -7.95 -15.74 6.96
N LEU A 17 -7.10 -16.54 7.62
CA LEU A 17 -6.07 -16.02 8.51
C LEU A 17 -4.85 -15.48 7.74
N ILE A 18 -4.62 -15.97 6.54
CA ILE A 18 -3.41 -15.89 5.72
C ILE A 18 -2.32 -16.81 6.25
N CYS A 19 -1.80 -16.53 7.43
CA CYS A 19 -0.83 -17.35 8.15
C CYS A 19 -1.23 -17.48 9.63
N ASN A 20 -0.64 -18.44 10.35
CA ASN A 20 -1.02 -18.76 11.73
C ASN A 20 0.13 -19.20 12.63
N ASN A 21 1.38 -19.04 12.18
CA ASN A 21 2.58 -19.43 12.92
C ASN A 21 3.56 -18.25 13.11
N GLY A 22 3.09 -17.01 12.98
CA GLY A 22 3.91 -15.81 13.16
C GLY A 22 4.82 -15.51 11.96
N GLU A 23 4.49 -16.02 10.78
CA GLU A 23 5.22 -15.70 9.56
C GLU A 23 5.19 -14.18 9.31
N LYS A 24 6.33 -13.64 8.91
CA LYS A 24 6.46 -12.21 8.55
C LYS A 24 6.11 -11.94 7.10
N PHE A 25 6.28 -12.94 6.26
CA PHE A 25 5.99 -12.94 4.82
C PHE A 25 5.80 -14.36 4.33
N LEU A 26 5.26 -14.50 3.13
CA LEU A 26 5.12 -15.78 2.44
C LEU A 26 5.83 -15.74 1.08
N THR A 27 6.42 -16.85 0.69
CA THR A 27 7.07 -17.02 -0.63
C THR A 27 6.73 -18.37 -1.23
N ARG A 28 6.88 -18.50 -2.55
CA ARG A 28 6.74 -19.77 -3.27
C ARG A 28 5.46 -20.51 -2.87
N HIS A 29 5.59 -21.78 -2.54
CA HIS A 29 4.50 -22.63 -2.16
C HIS A 29 3.69 -22.13 -0.93
N GLY A 30 4.32 -21.41 -0.01
CA GLY A 30 3.64 -20.80 1.14
C GLY A 30 2.51 -19.85 0.75
N MET A 31 2.66 -19.15 -0.37
CA MET A 31 1.61 -18.24 -0.88
C MET A 31 0.37 -18.97 -1.42
N ASN A 32 0.46 -20.27 -1.71
CA ASN A 32 -0.66 -21.08 -2.16
C ASN A 32 -1.28 -21.93 -1.04
N ASN A 33 -0.72 -21.88 0.18
CA ASN A 33 -1.18 -22.61 1.35
C ASN A 33 -1.64 -21.64 2.46
N LEU A 34 -2.62 -20.80 2.14
CA LEU A 34 -3.17 -19.86 3.11
C LEU A 34 -3.93 -20.61 4.22
N SER A 35 -3.77 -20.15 5.45
CA SER A 35 -4.53 -20.68 6.59
C SER A 35 -5.97 -20.17 6.53
N VAL A 36 -6.94 -21.09 6.54
CA VAL A 36 -8.38 -20.82 6.52
C VAL A 36 -9.07 -21.66 7.58
N VAL A 37 -9.99 -21.08 8.32
CA VAL A 37 -10.85 -21.79 9.29
C VAL A 37 -12.29 -21.66 8.86
N GLU A 38 -12.96 -22.80 8.65
CA GLU A 38 -14.38 -22.85 8.30
C GLU A 38 -15.24 -22.74 9.57
N ASN A 39 -16.44 -22.13 9.44
CA ASN A 39 -17.40 -21.95 10.52
C ASN A 39 -16.76 -21.37 11.79
N ALA A 40 -16.15 -20.21 11.65
CA ALA A 40 -15.28 -19.62 12.66
C ALA A 40 -15.77 -18.25 13.16
N SER A 41 -15.18 -17.81 14.25
CA SER A 41 -15.43 -16.51 14.85
C SER A 41 -14.13 -15.79 15.19
N VAL A 42 -14.19 -14.45 15.24
CA VAL A 42 -13.07 -13.56 15.56
C VAL A 42 -13.43 -12.67 16.74
N VAL A 43 -12.53 -12.59 17.71
CA VAL A 43 -12.69 -11.73 18.91
C VAL A 43 -11.65 -10.61 18.86
N VAL A 44 -12.11 -9.36 18.95
CA VAL A 44 -11.25 -8.18 19.07
C VAL A 44 -11.44 -7.55 20.45
N GLY A 45 -10.34 -7.35 21.16
CA GLY A 45 -10.32 -6.76 22.48
C GLY A 45 -10.58 -5.25 22.49
N SER A 46 -10.78 -4.69 23.68
CA SER A 46 -10.94 -3.24 23.88
C SER A 46 -9.74 -2.42 23.45
N ASP A 47 -8.55 -3.02 23.41
CA ASP A 47 -7.31 -2.44 22.88
C ASP A 47 -7.22 -2.43 21.35
N GLY A 48 -8.22 -3.02 20.67
CA GLY A 48 -8.24 -3.12 19.20
C GLY A 48 -7.39 -4.24 18.62
N LEU A 49 -6.89 -5.16 19.45
CA LEU A 49 -6.10 -6.30 19.01
C LEU A 49 -6.95 -7.58 18.99
N ILE A 50 -6.61 -8.47 18.07
CA ILE A 50 -7.23 -9.81 17.99
C ILE A 50 -6.88 -10.60 19.28
N LYS A 51 -7.88 -11.12 19.96
CA LYS A 51 -7.73 -11.94 21.17
C LYS A 51 -7.94 -13.43 20.92
N ALA A 52 -8.77 -13.76 19.94
CA ALA A 52 -8.98 -15.13 19.53
C ALA A 52 -9.54 -15.20 18.11
N VAL A 53 -9.16 -16.25 17.40
CA VAL A 53 -9.76 -16.69 16.13
C VAL A 53 -9.86 -18.20 16.19
N GLY A 54 -10.97 -18.77 15.79
CA GLY A 54 -11.14 -20.22 15.79
C GLY A 54 -12.58 -20.67 15.54
N PRO A 55 -12.84 -22.00 15.65
CA PRO A 55 -14.16 -22.54 15.46
C PRO A 55 -15.23 -21.81 16.29
N ALA A 56 -16.39 -21.53 15.70
CA ALA A 56 -17.45 -20.75 16.33
C ALA A 56 -17.90 -21.32 17.69
N GLU A 57 -18.00 -22.65 17.79
CA GLU A 57 -18.35 -23.34 19.05
C GLU A 57 -17.32 -23.10 20.16
N THR A 58 -16.04 -23.13 19.82
CA THR A 58 -14.95 -22.88 20.78
C THR A 58 -14.99 -21.45 21.30
N ILE A 59 -15.22 -20.49 20.39
CA ILE A 59 -15.31 -19.06 20.75
C ILE A 59 -16.54 -18.81 21.61
N SER A 60 -17.72 -19.32 21.22
CA SER A 60 -18.97 -19.12 21.95
C SER A 60 -18.97 -19.73 23.36
N ALA A 61 -18.27 -20.86 23.55
CA ALA A 61 -18.09 -21.47 24.86
C ALA A 61 -17.23 -20.62 25.82
N ARG A 62 -16.33 -19.78 25.27
CA ARG A 62 -15.37 -18.98 26.04
C ARG A 62 -15.79 -17.52 26.23
N TYR A 63 -16.53 -16.97 25.29
CA TYR A 63 -16.89 -15.55 25.24
C TYR A 63 -18.40 -15.38 25.17
N SER A 64 -18.99 -14.69 26.17
CA SER A 64 -20.40 -14.30 26.14
C SER A 64 -20.62 -13.07 25.28
N GLU A 65 -21.63 -13.06 24.41
CA GLU A 65 -21.97 -11.91 23.56
C GLU A 65 -22.19 -10.62 24.35
N SER A 66 -22.71 -10.73 25.57
CA SER A 66 -22.93 -9.57 26.44
C SER A 66 -21.66 -8.86 26.90
N SER A 67 -20.50 -9.47 26.68
CA SER A 67 -19.17 -8.88 27.00
C SER A 67 -18.59 -7.99 25.91
N PHE A 68 -19.29 -7.83 24.78
CA PHE A 68 -18.83 -7.06 23.61
C PHE A 68 -19.60 -5.75 23.46
N ASP A 69 -18.89 -4.73 22.94
CA ASP A 69 -19.53 -3.47 22.51
C ASP A 69 -20.36 -3.67 21.24
N ASN A 70 -19.86 -4.45 20.30
CA ASN A 70 -20.50 -4.77 19.04
C ASN A 70 -20.41 -6.26 18.73
N VAL A 71 -21.47 -6.80 18.12
CA VAL A 71 -21.53 -8.18 17.62
C VAL A 71 -21.99 -8.15 16.16
N ILE A 72 -21.25 -8.77 15.27
CA ILE A 72 -21.61 -9.00 13.87
C ILE A 72 -21.89 -10.49 13.70
N ASP A 73 -23.09 -10.85 13.25
CA ASP A 73 -23.35 -12.21 12.79
C ASP A 73 -22.99 -12.32 11.31
N ALA A 74 -21.89 -13.01 11.03
CA ALA A 74 -21.34 -13.21 9.69
C ALA A 74 -21.77 -14.56 9.06
N ALA A 75 -22.94 -15.09 9.45
CA ALA A 75 -23.47 -16.31 8.87
C ALA A 75 -23.59 -16.19 7.34
N GLY A 76 -22.97 -17.12 6.60
CA GLY A 76 -22.89 -17.08 5.15
C GLY A 76 -21.87 -16.10 4.54
N MET A 77 -21.12 -15.39 5.37
CA MET A 77 -20.11 -14.40 4.96
C MET A 77 -18.68 -14.93 5.16
N CYS A 78 -17.72 -14.29 4.49
CA CYS A 78 -16.30 -14.51 4.68
C CYS A 78 -15.65 -13.35 5.42
N VAL A 79 -14.66 -13.66 6.26
CA VAL A 79 -13.81 -12.68 6.96
C VAL A 79 -12.38 -12.83 6.48
N LEU A 80 -11.76 -11.70 6.09
CA LEU A 80 -10.36 -11.60 5.68
C LEU A 80 -9.65 -10.53 6.51
N PRO A 81 -8.29 -10.51 6.54
CA PRO A 81 -7.58 -9.33 6.99
C PRO A 81 -7.92 -8.12 6.11
N GLY A 82 -7.87 -6.93 6.68
CA GLY A 82 -7.88 -5.71 5.89
C GLY A 82 -6.76 -5.74 4.84
N LEU A 83 -7.06 -5.22 3.64
CA LEU A 83 -6.09 -5.16 2.56
C LEU A 83 -5.03 -4.10 2.83
N VAL A 84 -3.84 -4.30 2.29
CA VAL A 84 -2.70 -3.40 2.42
C VAL A 84 -2.30 -2.90 1.04
N ASP A 85 -2.22 -1.59 0.88
CA ASP A 85 -1.73 -0.94 -0.34
C ASP A 85 -0.30 -0.44 -0.10
N ALA A 86 0.68 -1.15 -0.67
CA ALA A 86 2.08 -0.95 -0.35
C ALA A 86 2.76 0.18 -1.14
N HIS A 87 2.03 0.88 -2.03
CA HIS A 87 2.62 1.94 -2.85
C HIS A 87 1.55 2.90 -3.38
N THR A 88 1.54 4.13 -2.86
CA THR A 88 0.64 5.19 -3.35
C THR A 88 1.25 6.58 -3.26
N HIS A 89 0.79 7.49 -4.13
CA HIS A 89 1.08 8.92 -4.14
C HIS A 89 -0.21 9.74 -3.92
N PRO A 90 -0.86 9.68 -2.76
CA PRO A 90 -2.24 10.15 -2.64
C PRO A 90 -2.37 11.64 -2.36
N VAL A 91 -1.24 12.36 -2.17
CA VAL A 91 -1.20 13.79 -1.87
C VAL A 91 -0.81 14.57 -3.11
N TRP A 92 -1.76 15.24 -3.72
CA TRP A 92 -1.54 16.15 -4.85
C TRP A 92 -2.71 17.09 -5.04
N ALA A 93 -2.46 18.19 -5.79
CA ALA A 93 -3.47 19.06 -6.38
C ALA A 93 -3.35 19.09 -7.90
N GLY A 94 -4.41 19.56 -8.56
CA GLY A 94 -4.53 19.56 -10.02
C GLY A 94 -5.23 18.30 -10.53
N ASP A 95 -5.90 18.42 -11.66
CA ASP A 95 -6.64 17.35 -12.33
C ASP A 95 -5.97 17.02 -13.66
N ARG A 96 -5.59 15.76 -13.85
CA ARG A 96 -4.92 15.27 -15.06
C ARG A 96 -5.83 14.44 -15.97
N VAL A 97 -7.16 14.53 -15.82
CA VAL A 97 -8.10 13.79 -16.65
C VAL A 97 -7.93 14.12 -18.15
N HIS A 98 -7.60 15.37 -18.48
CA HIS A 98 -7.33 15.79 -19.86
C HIS A 98 -6.15 15.05 -20.50
N GLU A 99 -5.10 14.73 -19.72
CA GLU A 99 -3.97 13.94 -20.21
C GLU A 99 -4.39 12.50 -20.56
N PHE A 100 -5.30 11.94 -19.78
CA PHE A 100 -5.83 10.61 -20.08
C PHE A 100 -6.53 10.60 -21.43
N ALA A 101 -7.36 11.62 -21.72
CA ALA A 101 -7.99 11.78 -23.03
C ALA A 101 -6.96 11.92 -24.16
N MET A 102 -5.90 12.71 -23.97
CA MET A 102 -4.81 12.87 -24.93
C MET A 102 -4.10 11.53 -25.22
N LYS A 103 -3.78 10.78 -24.18
CA LYS A 103 -3.15 9.45 -24.30
C LYS A 103 -4.03 8.46 -25.06
N LEU A 104 -5.33 8.45 -24.79
CA LEU A 104 -6.29 7.61 -25.53
C LEU A 104 -6.36 7.99 -27.00
N ALA A 105 -6.21 9.28 -27.34
CA ALA A 105 -6.14 9.79 -28.70
C ALA A 105 -4.78 9.54 -29.40
N GLY A 106 -3.83 8.90 -28.72
CA GLY A 106 -2.53 8.53 -29.27
C GLY A 106 -1.42 9.56 -29.06
N ALA A 107 -1.62 10.56 -28.18
CA ALA A 107 -0.59 11.52 -27.88
C ALA A 107 0.64 10.84 -27.24
N THR A 108 1.80 11.23 -27.71
CA THR A 108 3.08 10.80 -27.15
C THR A 108 3.35 11.49 -25.80
N TYR A 109 4.27 10.93 -25.02
CA TYR A 109 4.75 11.56 -23.78
C TYR A 109 5.20 13.01 -24.01
N MET A 110 5.92 13.28 -25.10
CA MET A 110 6.42 14.62 -25.42
C MET A 110 5.30 15.59 -25.82
N GLU A 111 4.22 15.10 -26.41
CA GLU A 111 3.06 15.94 -26.76
C GLU A 111 2.28 16.31 -25.49
N VAL A 112 2.10 15.37 -24.58
CA VAL A 112 1.50 15.63 -23.26
C VAL A 112 2.34 16.65 -22.49
N HIS A 113 3.67 16.49 -22.48
CA HIS A 113 4.58 17.40 -21.79
C HIS A 113 4.55 18.81 -22.40
N ARG A 114 4.57 18.95 -23.74
CA ARG A 114 4.44 20.24 -24.44
C ARG A 114 3.11 20.93 -24.20
N ALA A 115 2.03 20.17 -23.95
CA ALA A 115 0.74 20.71 -23.58
C ALA A 115 0.66 21.15 -22.08
N GLY A 116 1.80 21.13 -21.37
CA GLY A 116 1.88 21.53 -19.96
C GLY A 116 1.46 20.43 -18.98
N GLY A 117 1.37 19.18 -19.43
CA GLY A 117 1.01 18.03 -18.59
C GLY A 117 2.22 17.35 -17.92
N GLY A 118 1.98 16.15 -17.38
CA GLY A 118 3.00 15.34 -16.72
C GLY A 118 3.20 15.70 -15.24
N ILE A 119 4.28 15.15 -14.65
CA ILE A 119 4.55 15.31 -13.22
C ILE A 119 4.70 16.79 -12.82
N HIS A 120 5.28 17.62 -13.68
CA HIS A 120 5.50 19.05 -13.38
C HIS A 120 4.19 19.85 -13.27
N TYR A 121 3.15 19.47 -14.01
CA TYR A 121 1.81 20.02 -13.82
C TYR A 121 1.31 19.77 -12.40
N THR A 122 1.42 18.53 -11.93
CA THR A 122 1.04 18.17 -10.56
C THR A 122 1.89 18.92 -9.53
N VAL A 123 3.20 19.05 -9.76
CA VAL A 123 4.11 19.78 -8.86
C VAL A 123 3.70 21.25 -8.73
N GLU A 124 3.43 21.94 -9.84
CA GLU A 124 3.01 23.36 -9.82
C GLU A 124 1.73 23.56 -9.03
N HIS A 125 0.72 22.72 -9.25
CA HIS A 125 -0.56 22.80 -8.52
C HIS A 125 -0.41 22.43 -7.04
N THR A 126 0.39 21.44 -6.70
CA THR A 126 0.62 21.03 -5.32
C THR A 126 1.41 22.08 -4.53
N ARG A 127 2.38 22.73 -5.17
CA ARG A 127 3.10 23.88 -4.57
C ARG A 127 2.16 25.03 -4.24
N ALA A 128 1.22 25.36 -5.16
CA ALA A 128 0.27 26.44 -5.01
C ALA A 128 -0.88 26.14 -4.03
N ALA A 129 -1.20 24.86 -3.81
CA ALA A 129 -2.33 24.46 -2.97
C ALA A 129 -2.08 24.72 -1.49
N ALA A 130 -3.13 25.14 -0.77
CA ALA A 130 -3.09 25.23 0.68
C ALA A 130 -3.01 23.83 1.32
N ALA A 131 -2.37 23.72 2.48
CA ALA A 131 -2.30 22.45 3.23
C ALA A 131 -3.68 21.91 3.59
N SER A 132 -4.66 22.79 3.89
CA SER A 132 -6.05 22.41 4.16
C SER A 132 -6.72 21.72 2.97
N ASP A 133 -6.46 22.18 1.74
CA ASP A 133 -7.05 21.61 0.53
C ASP A 133 -6.41 20.26 0.20
N LEU A 134 -5.09 20.14 0.38
CA LEU A 134 -4.38 18.87 0.25
C LEU A 134 -4.87 17.85 1.27
N LEU A 135 -5.11 18.28 2.53
CA LEU A 135 -5.63 17.40 3.58
C LEU A 135 -7.06 16.93 3.28
N ALA A 136 -7.93 17.82 2.83
CA ALA A 136 -9.30 17.47 2.47
C ALA A 136 -9.34 16.46 1.31
N SER A 137 -8.51 16.68 0.29
CA SER A 137 -8.37 15.77 -0.84
C SER A 137 -7.81 14.41 -0.42
N LEU A 138 -6.77 14.39 0.42
CA LEU A 138 -6.18 13.17 0.96
C LEU A 138 -7.20 12.36 1.76
N ARG A 139 -7.94 13.01 2.66
CA ARG A 139 -9.01 12.35 3.45
C ARG A 139 -10.04 11.68 2.56
N SER A 140 -10.53 12.38 1.54
CA SER A 140 -11.50 11.82 0.59
C SER A 140 -10.95 10.59 -0.15
N ARG A 141 -9.69 10.65 -0.60
CA ARG A 141 -9.02 9.54 -1.30
C ARG A 141 -8.82 8.32 -0.39
N LEU A 142 -8.34 8.54 0.82
CA LEU A 142 -8.14 7.46 1.80
C LEU A 142 -9.46 6.82 2.23
N GLN A 143 -10.53 7.59 2.37
CA GLN A 143 -11.87 7.04 2.64
C GLN A 143 -12.39 6.16 1.49
N ARG A 144 -12.08 6.51 0.23
CA ARG A 144 -12.42 5.67 -0.92
C ARG A 144 -11.63 4.36 -0.91
N MET A 145 -10.33 4.41 -0.60
CA MET A 145 -9.49 3.21 -0.43
C MET A 145 -10.01 2.32 0.71
N GLN A 146 -10.38 2.93 1.83
CA GLN A 146 -10.95 2.23 2.98
C GLN A 146 -12.25 1.51 2.62
N ARG A 147 -13.17 2.15 1.89
CA ARG A 147 -14.41 1.50 1.42
C ARG A 147 -14.13 0.34 0.46
N ALA A 148 -13.01 0.38 -0.25
CA ALA A 148 -12.54 -0.73 -1.09
C ALA A 148 -11.74 -1.79 -0.32
N GLY A 149 -11.71 -1.72 1.02
CA GLY A 149 -11.14 -2.74 1.90
C GLY A 149 -9.73 -2.48 2.38
N THR A 150 -9.08 -1.37 2.00
CA THR A 150 -7.73 -1.04 2.45
C THR A 150 -7.73 -0.50 3.88
N THR A 151 -6.94 -1.10 4.77
CA THR A 151 -6.81 -0.70 6.19
C THR A 151 -5.42 -0.20 6.56
N LEU A 152 -4.41 -0.51 5.74
CA LEU A 152 -3.05 0.03 5.81
C LEU A 152 -2.63 0.50 4.42
N VAL A 153 -2.11 1.72 4.33
CA VAL A 153 -1.69 2.33 3.07
C VAL A 153 -0.36 3.07 3.24
N GLU A 154 0.52 2.95 2.24
CA GLU A 154 1.67 3.83 2.14
C GLU A 154 1.27 5.15 1.51
N CYS A 155 1.67 6.26 2.10
CA CYS A 155 1.45 7.61 1.56
C CYS A 155 2.79 8.31 1.35
N LYS A 156 3.08 8.65 0.09
CA LYS A 156 4.31 9.34 -0.31
C LYS A 156 4.09 10.86 -0.43
N SER A 157 5.14 11.62 -0.14
CA SER A 157 5.34 12.96 -0.70
C SER A 157 5.78 12.85 -2.18
N GLY A 158 6.44 13.83 -2.76
CA GLY A 158 7.06 13.66 -4.08
C GLY A 158 6.48 14.53 -5.19
N TYR A 159 5.52 15.40 -4.87
CA TYR A 159 5.05 16.43 -5.80
C TYR A 159 5.39 17.85 -5.35
N GLY A 160 6.34 17.98 -4.43
CA GLY A 160 6.93 19.28 -4.06
C GLY A 160 8.24 19.52 -4.78
N LEU A 161 9.14 18.56 -4.72
CA LEU A 161 10.50 18.59 -5.26
C LEU A 161 11.33 19.77 -4.73
N GLU A 162 10.92 20.30 -3.59
CA GLU A 162 11.58 21.37 -2.83
C GLU A 162 11.21 21.26 -1.35
N LEU A 163 12.07 21.81 -0.48
CA LEU A 163 11.94 21.65 0.96
C LEU A 163 10.54 21.98 1.49
N GLN A 164 10.04 23.20 1.20
CA GLN A 164 8.78 23.68 1.82
C GLN A 164 7.57 22.83 1.43
N THR A 165 7.46 22.47 0.17
CA THR A 165 6.31 21.70 -0.32
C THR A 165 6.41 20.24 0.06
N GLU A 166 7.59 19.62 0.04
CA GLU A 166 7.77 18.25 0.53
C GLU A 166 7.39 18.15 2.01
N LEU A 167 7.81 19.11 2.86
CA LEU A 167 7.42 19.16 4.26
C LEU A 167 5.91 19.39 4.43
N LYS A 168 5.31 20.29 3.66
CA LYS A 168 3.85 20.51 3.64
C LYS A 168 3.10 19.22 3.36
N MET A 169 3.53 18.43 2.38
CA MET A 169 2.91 17.14 2.05
C MET A 169 3.06 16.14 3.20
N LEU A 170 4.24 16.03 3.81
CA LEU A 170 4.48 15.13 4.95
C LEU A 170 3.68 15.56 6.20
N GLU A 171 3.52 16.85 6.44
CA GLU A 171 2.66 17.37 7.53
C GLU A 171 1.18 17.04 7.28
N VAL A 172 0.71 17.12 6.04
CA VAL A 172 -0.64 16.70 5.64
C VAL A 172 -0.85 15.19 5.87
N ILE A 173 0.14 14.36 5.54
CA ILE A 173 0.10 12.91 5.81
C ILE A 173 0.08 12.64 7.32
N GLU A 174 0.90 13.32 8.11
CA GLU A 174 0.93 13.19 9.57
C GLU A 174 -0.42 13.56 10.19
N GLU A 175 -1.04 14.66 9.74
CA GLU A 175 -2.36 15.07 10.22
C GLU A 175 -3.45 14.07 9.83
N ALA A 176 -3.42 13.53 8.62
CA ALA A 176 -4.33 12.47 8.19
C ALA A 176 -4.16 11.21 9.06
N SER A 177 -2.93 10.85 9.42
CA SER A 177 -2.65 9.67 10.25
C SER A 177 -3.20 9.77 11.68
N ARG A 178 -3.34 11.00 12.19
CA ARG A 178 -3.92 11.27 13.51
C ARG A 178 -5.45 11.30 13.50
N SER A 179 -6.04 11.67 12.37
CA SER A 179 -7.48 11.98 12.27
C SER A 179 -8.30 10.91 11.58
N LEU A 180 -7.67 9.98 10.87
CA LEU A 180 -8.35 8.89 10.17
C LEU A 180 -8.08 7.53 10.85
N PRO A 181 -9.04 6.58 10.78
CA PRO A 181 -8.85 5.26 11.36
C PRO A 181 -7.85 4.39 10.58
N ILE A 182 -7.72 4.61 9.27
CA ILE A 182 -6.80 3.85 8.40
C ILE A 182 -5.35 4.04 8.84
N SER A 183 -4.60 2.95 8.90
CA SER A 183 -3.16 2.99 9.21
C SER A 183 -2.37 3.54 8.04
N ILE A 184 -1.45 4.47 8.29
CA ILE A 184 -0.62 5.10 7.26
C ILE A 184 0.86 4.81 7.52
N SER A 185 1.58 4.41 6.46
CA SER A 185 3.04 4.38 6.40
C SER A 185 3.50 5.57 5.56
N SER A 186 4.18 6.53 6.18
CA SER A 186 4.61 7.78 5.53
C SER A 186 5.97 7.60 4.86
N THR A 187 6.10 8.05 3.61
CA THR A 187 7.31 7.95 2.80
C THR A 187 7.74 9.32 2.29
N TYR A 188 8.99 9.70 2.56
CA TYR A 188 9.61 10.85 1.90
C TYR A 188 10.08 10.45 0.51
N CYS A 189 9.63 11.20 -0.51
CA CYS A 189 9.94 10.97 -1.93
C CYS A 189 10.36 12.27 -2.65
N GLY A 190 11.22 13.08 -2.02
CA GLY A 190 11.67 14.36 -2.59
C GLY A 190 12.50 14.22 -3.87
N ALA A 191 13.04 13.03 -4.16
CA ALA A 191 13.74 12.67 -5.38
C ALA A 191 12.82 11.89 -6.37
N HIS A 192 11.59 12.37 -6.56
CA HIS A 192 10.60 11.76 -7.47
C HIS A 192 10.76 12.22 -8.92
N ALA A 193 11.24 13.43 -9.13
CA ALA A 193 11.65 13.97 -10.43
C ALA A 193 12.69 15.08 -10.22
N VAL A 194 13.40 15.42 -11.28
CA VAL A 194 14.32 16.57 -11.29
C VAL A 194 13.49 17.84 -11.48
N PRO A 195 13.57 18.84 -10.56
CA PRO A 195 12.86 20.10 -10.71
C PRO A 195 13.21 20.83 -12.02
N LYS A 196 12.25 21.53 -12.60
CA LYS A 196 12.49 22.34 -13.79
C LYS A 196 13.68 23.28 -13.59
N GLY A 197 14.60 23.31 -14.55
CA GLY A 197 15.76 24.18 -14.53
C GLY A 197 16.94 23.72 -13.67
N LYS A 198 16.83 22.54 -13.03
CA LYS A 198 17.92 21.93 -12.29
C LYS A 198 18.49 20.71 -13.03
N THR A 199 19.75 20.42 -12.76
CA THR A 199 20.40 19.16 -13.14
C THR A 199 20.13 18.08 -12.07
N VAL A 200 20.39 16.82 -12.42
CA VAL A 200 20.31 15.70 -11.46
C VAL A 200 21.24 15.94 -10.27
N ALA A 201 22.45 16.42 -10.51
CA ALA A 201 23.43 16.71 -9.46
C ALA A 201 22.92 17.79 -8.49
N GLU A 202 22.38 18.90 -9.00
CA GLU A 202 21.80 19.97 -8.18
C GLU A 202 20.59 19.50 -7.38
N ALA A 203 19.71 18.69 -7.99
CA ALA A 203 18.57 18.11 -7.29
C ALA A 203 19.00 17.14 -6.20
N THR A 204 20.00 16.31 -6.45
CA THR A 204 20.58 15.37 -5.47
C THR A 204 21.22 16.12 -4.30
N GLU A 205 21.99 17.16 -4.60
CA GLU A 205 22.62 18.01 -3.57
C GLU A 205 21.56 18.70 -2.67
N ASP A 206 20.50 19.24 -3.28
CA ASP A 206 19.39 19.85 -2.53
C ASP A 206 18.72 18.84 -1.58
N VAL A 207 18.46 17.63 -2.03
CA VAL A 207 17.92 16.55 -1.17
C VAL A 207 18.87 16.25 -0.03
N LEU A 208 20.16 16.06 -0.31
CA LEU A 208 21.15 15.64 0.69
C LEU A 208 21.51 16.73 1.69
N GLN A 209 21.63 17.99 1.24
CA GLN A 209 22.16 19.09 2.05
C GLN A 209 21.07 19.97 2.66
N VAL A 210 19.86 20.00 2.08
CA VAL A 210 18.77 20.88 2.51
C VAL A 210 17.58 20.10 3.04
N GLN A 211 17.01 19.20 2.24
CA GLN A 211 15.74 18.54 2.57
C GLN A 211 15.91 17.50 3.68
N LEU A 212 16.81 16.52 3.52
CA LEU A 212 17.00 15.45 4.52
C LEU A 212 17.49 15.96 5.88
N PRO A 213 18.44 16.92 6.00
CA PRO A 213 18.81 17.47 7.30
C PRO A 213 17.63 18.11 8.03
N ARG A 214 16.79 18.87 7.31
CA ARG A 214 15.61 19.49 7.89
C ARG A 214 14.55 18.47 8.30
N LEU A 215 14.32 17.46 7.47
CA LEU A 215 13.44 16.35 7.82
C LEU A 215 13.91 15.64 9.10
N LYS A 216 15.20 15.36 9.21
CA LYS A 216 15.80 14.73 10.41
C LYS A 216 15.55 15.56 11.68
N GLU A 217 15.70 16.88 11.61
CA GLU A 217 15.40 17.77 12.75
C GLU A 217 13.93 17.65 13.18
N LEU A 218 12.98 17.68 12.22
CA LEU A 218 11.55 17.59 12.51
C LEU A 218 11.15 16.22 13.06
N MET A 219 11.76 15.14 12.58
CA MET A 219 11.57 13.80 13.12
C MET A 219 12.13 13.68 14.54
N SER A 220 13.34 14.19 14.78
CA SER A 220 13.97 14.18 16.11
C SER A 220 13.19 15.02 17.13
N ALA A 221 12.53 16.09 16.69
CA ALA A 221 11.64 16.91 17.51
C ALA A 221 10.24 16.29 17.71
N GLY A 222 9.98 15.11 17.16
CA GLY A 222 8.67 14.42 17.24
C GLY A 222 7.53 15.09 16.45
N ARG A 223 7.87 16.02 15.56
CA ARG A 223 6.87 16.75 14.75
C ARG A 223 6.39 15.97 13.54
N LEU A 224 7.23 15.14 12.96
CA LEU A 224 6.92 14.25 11.84
C LEU A 224 7.32 12.82 12.15
N LYS A 225 6.53 11.86 11.65
CA LYS A 225 6.81 10.43 11.70
C LYS A 225 6.89 9.91 10.28
N VAL A 226 8.09 9.88 9.71
CA VAL A 226 8.37 9.31 8.40
C VAL A 226 9.03 7.95 8.59
N GLN A 227 8.58 6.93 7.86
CA GLN A 227 9.07 5.56 7.98
C GLN A 227 10.01 5.16 6.86
N ASN A 228 9.78 5.68 5.65
CA ASN A 228 10.49 5.22 4.46
C ASN A 228 11.08 6.38 3.66
N ILE A 229 12.10 6.06 2.85
CA ILE A 229 12.68 6.94 1.84
C ILE A 229 12.51 6.29 0.47
N ASP A 230 12.16 7.10 -0.53
CA ASP A 230 11.94 6.69 -1.91
C ASP A 230 12.67 7.62 -2.88
N VAL A 231 13.17 7.06 -3.96
CA VAL A 231 13.79 7.75 -5.10
C VAL A 231 13.25 7.13 -6.39
N PHE A 232 12.93 7.93 -7.38
CA PHE A 232 12.65 7.43 -8.72
C PHE A 232 13.95 7.18 -9.47
N CYS A 233 14.46 5.95 -9.36
CA CYS A 233 15.65 5.49 -10.04
C CYS A 233 15.32 5.11 -11.49
N GLU A 234 15.54 6.03 -12.41
CA GLU A 234 15.17 5.84 -13.82
C GLU A 234 16.10 6.61 -14.75
N GLN A 235 16.25 6.10 -15.95
CA GLN A 235 17.03 6.77 -17.00
C GLN A 235 16.46 8.16 -17.28
N GLY A 236 17.32 9.18 -17.21
CA GLY A 236 16.91 10.57 -17.40
C GLY A 236 16.22 11.22 -16.21
N VAL A 237 16.12 10.53 -15.07
CA VAL A 237 15.63 11.06 -13.80
C VAL A 237 16.76 10.99 -12.78
N PHE A 238 16.74 10.10 -11.81
CA PHE A 238 17.88 9.86 -10.92
C PHE A 238 18.61 8.59 -11.35
N ASP A 239 19.92 8.72 -11.60
CA ASP A 239 20.79 7.58 -11.93
C ASP A 239 21.11 6.73 -10.69
N LEU A 240 21.83 5.62 -10.88
CA LEU A 240 22.17 4.70 -9.81
C LEU A 240 23.00 5.36 -8.69
N ASP A 241 23.96 6.23 -9.03
CA ASP A 241 24.85 6.84 -8.04
C ASP A 241 24.12 7.87 -7.21
N SER A 242 23.32 8.74 -7.83
CA SER A 242 22.47 9.71 -7.15
C SER A 242 21.41 9.01 -6.27
N THR A 243 20.78 7.95 -6.79
CA THR A 243 19.82 7.13 -6.06
C THR A 243 20.47 6.50 -4.83
N ARG A 244 21.63 5.87 -4.99
CA ARG A 244 22.40 5.26 -3.90
C ARG A 244 22.72 6.27 -2.80
N ALA A 245 23.20 7.47 -3.17
CA ALA A 245 23.55 8.51 -2.21
C ALA A 245 22.33 8.94 -1.36
N VAL A 246 21.19 9.18 -1.99
CA VAL A 246 19.95 9.59 -1.30
C VAL A 246 19.42 8.48 -0.41
N LEU A 247 19.37 7.24 -0.91
CA LEU A 247 18.88 6.09 -0.13
C LEU A 247 19.75 5.79 1.09
N LEU A 248 21.08 5.88 0.95
CA LEU A 248 22.01 5.72 2.09
C LEU A 248 21.82 6.81 3.14
N ALA A 249 21.66 8.07 2.73
CA ALA A 249 21.41 9.16 3.66
C ALA A 249 20.10 8.95 4.45
N GLY A 250 19.04 8.47 3.78
CA GLY A 250 17.79 8.09 4.45
C GLY A 250 17.96 6.93 5.43
N LYS A 251 18.71 5.91 5.03
CA LYS A 251 19.01 4.75 5.89
C LYS A 251 19.77 5.16 7.16
N GLU A 252 20.72 6.10 7.05
CA GLU A 252 21.44 6.66 8.21
C GLU A 252 20.53 7.46 9.16
N MET A 253 19.41 7.95 8.66
CA MET A 253 18.35 8.58 9.48
C MET A 253 17.41 7.55 10.14
N GLY A 254 17.57 6.26 9.86
CA GLY A 254 16.72 5.18 10.35
C GLY A 254 15.48 4.91 9.48
N LEU A 255 15.42 5.46 8.26
CA LEU A 255 14.33 5.20 7.32
C LEU A 255 14.54 3.85 6.61
N ASN A 256 13.44 3.13 6.33
CA ASN A 256 13.46 1.99 5.44
C ASN A 256 13.63 2.46 3.99
N ILE A 257 14.38 1.70 3.20
CA ILE A 257 14.53 1.95 1.78
C ILE A 257 13.38 1.26 1.04
N ASN A 258 12.48 2.06 0.45
CA ASN A 258 11.38 1.62 -0.41
C ASN A 258 11.38 2.56 -1.62
N PHE A 259 11.80 2.10 -2.80
CA PHE A 259 12.01 3.01 -3.92
C PHE A 259 11.52 2.44 -5.26
N HIS A 260 11.35 3.32 -6.25
CA HIS A 260 11.00 2.97 -7.64
C HIS A 260 12.26 2.51 -8.38
N GLY A 261 12.23 1.33 -8.94
CA GLY A 261 13.37 0.80 -9.68
C GLY A 261 12.98 -0.10 -10.86
N ASP A 262 13.79 -0.05 -11.92
CA ASP A 262 13.64 -0.87 -13.11
C ASP A 262 12.22 -0.82 -13.71
N GLU A 263 11.61 0.38 -13.78
CA GLU A 263 10.26 0.58 -14.31
C GLU A 263 10.24 0.65 -15.82
N LEU A 264 10.88 1.67 -16.41
CA LEU A 264 10.82 1.94 -17.85
C LEU A 264 12.08 1.45 -18.59
N HIS A 265 13.20 1.37 -17.88
CA HIS A 265 14.48 0.91 -18.40
C HIS A 265 15.20 0.03 -17.38
N PRO A 266 15.97 -0.97 -17.85
CA PRO A 266 16.78 -1.83 -16.98
C PRO A 266 18.00 -1.06 -16.45
N MET A 267 17.85 -0.46 -15.29
CA MET A 267 18.90 0.30 -14.60
C MET A 267 19.78 -0.56 -13.70
N ASN A 268 19.44 -1.83 -13.50
CA ASN A 268 20.00 -2.69 -12.46
C ASN A 268 19.73 -2.18 -11.03
N ALA A 269 18.64 -1.44 -10.89
CA ALA A 269 18.21 -0.84 -9.62
C ALA A 269 17.84 -1.89 -8.59
N ALA A 270 17.22 -3.00 -9.01
CA ALA A 270 16.87 -4.10 -8.12
C ALA A 270 18.09 -4.69 -7.42
N LYS A 271 19.18 -4.94 -8.13
CA LYS A 271 20.43 -5.42 -7.54
C LYS A 271 21.01 -4.39 -6.58
N MET A 272 21.15 -3.15 -7.01
CA MET A 272 21.69 -2.08 -6.18
C MET A 272 20.90 -1.91 -4.89
N GLY A 273 19.56 -1.86 -4.96
CA GLY A 273 18.70 -1.72 -3.80
C GLY A 273 18.79 -2.92 -2.85
N ALA A 274 18.80 -4.13 -3.38
CA ALA A 274 18.96 -5.35 -2.58
C ALA A 274 20.33 -5.38 -1.86
N ASP A 275 21.42 -4.98 -2.53
CA ASP A 275 22.75 -4.87 -1.94
C ASP A 275 22.82 -3.80 -0.82
N LEU A 276 22.02 -2.73 -0.92
CA LEU A 276 21.87 -1.71 0.14
C LEU A 276 21.01 -2.17 1.32
N GLY A 277 20.35 -3.32 1.21
CA GLY A 277 19.40 -3.81 2.19
C GLY A 277 18.04 -3.10 2.12
N ALA A 278 17.57 -2.77 0.92
CA ALA A 278 16.21 -2.24 0.72
C ALA A 278 15.17 -3.19 1.29
N LEU A 279 14.18 -2.65 1.97
CA LEU A 279 13.03 -3.41 2.44
C LEU A 279 12.12 -3.80 1.27
N ALA A 280 11.90 -2.85 0.35
CA ALA A 280 11.09 -3.06 -0.84
C ALA A 280 11.59 -2.25 -2.04
N ILE A 281 11.34 -2.77 -3.23
CA ILE A 281 11.55 -2.08 -4.51
C ILE A 281 10.25 -2.22 -5.30
N SER A 282 9.78 -1.11 -5.85
CA SER A 282 8.52 -1.05 -6.59
C SER A 282 8.74 -1.00 -8.09
N HIS A 283 7.71 -1.39 -8.85
CA HIS A 283 7.66 -1.52 -10.31
C HIS A 283 8.29 -2.80 -10.84
N LEU A 284 9.57 -2.77 -11.22
CA LEU A 284 10.33 -3.96 -11.64
C LEU A 284 9.88 -4.57 -12.99
N GLU A 285 9.21 -3.79 -13.86
CA GLU A 285 8.84 -4.22 -15.21
C GLU A 285 10.08 -4.66 -16.03
N GLU A 286 11.20 -3.95 -15.85
CA GLU A 286 12.47 -4.18 -16.55
C GLU A 286 13.54 -4.83 -15.65
N VAL A 287 13.13 -5.56 -14.62
CA VAL A 287 14.05 -6.24 -13.70
C VAL A 287 14.92 -7.29 -14.42
N THR A 288 16.20 -7.34 -14.05
CA THR A 288 17.15 -8.34 -14.57
C THR A 288 17.09 -9.65 -13.78
N ASP A 289 17.57 -10.76 -14.37
CA ASP A 289 17.66 -12.05 -13.66
C ASP A 289 18.57 -11.94 -12.43
N GLU A 290 19.66 -11.18 -12.52
CA GLU A 290 20.54 -10.91 -11.38
C GLU A 290 19.81 -10.14 -10.26
N GLY A 291 18.99 -9.16 -10.64
CA GLY A 291 18.13 -8.41 -9.71
C GLY A 291 17.17 -9.34 -8.96
N ILE A 292 16.48 -10.24 -9.67
CA ILE A 292 15.56 -11.22 -9.07
C ILE A 292 16.29 -12.11 -8.06
N VAL A 293 17.44 -12.68 -8.44
CA VAL A 293 18.24 -13.57 -7.56
C VAL A 293 18.71 -12.80 -6.31
N THR A 294 19.17 -11.57 -6.49
CA THR A 294 19.68 -10.76 -5.36
C THR A 294 18.56 -10.39 -4.40
N MET A 295 17.39 -9.98 -4.90
CA MET A 295 16.21 -9.67 -4.08
C MET A 295 15.74 -10.89 -3.27
N ALA A 296 15.72 -12.07 -3.89
CA ALA A 296 15.35 -13.31 -3.20
C ALA A 296 16.30 -13.63 -2.02
N LYS A 297 17.61 -13.44 -2.22
CA LYS A 297 18.64 -13.67 -1.18
C LYS A 297 18.57 -12.67 -0.05
N SER A 298 18.37 -11.38 -0.36
CA SER A 298 18.35 -10.29 0.61
C SER A 298 17.01 -10.15 1.35
N LYS A 299 15.97 -10.90 0.95
CA LYS A 299 14.58 -10.75 1.43
C LYS A 299 14.02 -9.36 1.20
N THR A 300 14.42 -8.73 0.10
CA THR A 300 13.85 -7.48 -0.40
C THR A 300 12.51 -7.78 -1.07
N ALA A 301 11.44 -7.11 -0.66
CA ALA A 301 10.14 -7.28 -1.28
C ALA A 301 10.06 -6.62 -2.66
N ALA A 302 9.42 -7.29 -3.60
CA ALA A 302 9.03 -6.74 -4.88
C ALA A 302 7.58 -6.23 -4.80
N VAL A 303 7.37 -4.93 -4.83
CA VAL A 303 6.02 -4.34 -4.85
C VAL A 303 5.62 -4.14 -6.30
N LEU A 304 4.75 -5.02 -6.81
CA LEU A 304 4.30 -4.99 -8.20
C LEU A 304 3.04 -4.13 -8.34
N LEU A 305 2.97 -3.37 -9.43
CA LEU A 305 1.98 -2.32 -9.66
C LEU A 305 1.23 -2.56 -10.98
N PRO A 306 0.36 -3.59 -11.06
CA PRO A 306 -0.28 -4.01 -12.30
C PRO A 306 -1.18 -2.94 -12.91
N THR A 307 -1.73 -2.03 -12.11
CA THR A 307 -2.56 -0.92 -12.58
C THR A 307 -1.77 0.08 -13.40
N THR A 308 -0.56 0.44 -12.99
CA THR A 308 0.32 1.34 -13.75
C THR A 308 0.77 0.71 -15.06
N ALA A 309 1.25 -0.52 -15.03
CA ALA A 309 1.61 -1.24 -16.24
C ALA A 309 0.42 -1.35 -17.22
N TYR A 310 -0.79 -1.58 -16.71
CA TYR A 310 -2.01 -1.62 -17.52
C TYR A 310 -2.35 -0.26 -18.15
N ILE A 311 -2.39 0.81 -17.35
CA ILE A 311 -2.77 2.15 -17.82
C ILE A 311 -1.74 2.72 -18.80
N LEU A 312 -0.45 2.51 -18.54
CA LEU A 312 0.63 2.96 -19.40
C LEU A 312 0.93 2.01 -20.57
N ARG A 313 0.25 0.86 -20.62
CA ARG A 313 0.48 -0.19 -21.65
C ARG A 313 1.92 -0.68 -21.69
N LEU A 314 2.53 -0.80 -20.52
CA LEU A 314 3.86 -1.37 -20.35
C LEU A 314 3.81 -2.90 -20.35
N PRO A 315 4.91 -3.60 -20.62
CA PRO A 315 5.05 -5.00 -20.28
C PRO A 315 4.76 -5.19 -18.78
N GLN A 316 4.06 -6.27 -18.44
CA GLN A 316 3.80 -6.56 -17.03
C GLN A 316 5.10 -7.05 -16.34
N PRO A 317 5.31 -6.76 -15.05
CA PRO A 317 6.42 -7.32 -14.29
C PRO A 317 6.45 -8.85 -14.35
N ARG A 318 7.64 -9.42 -14.31
CA ARG A 318 7.89 -10.87 -14.38
C ARG A 318 7.52 -11.58 -13.06
N ALA A 319 6.24 -11.51 -12.65
CA ALA A 319 5.79 -12.03 -11.37
C ALA A 319 6.06 -13.52 -11.18
N ARG A 320 5.83 -14.36 -12.22
CA ARG A 320 6.11 -15.80 -12.12
C ARG A 320 7.57 -16.10 -11.82
N ASP A 321 8.49 -15.44 -12.52
CA ASP A 321 9.93 -15.63 -12.31
C ASP A 321 10.35 -15.22 -10.89
N MET A 322 9.81 -14.11 -10.40
CA MET A 322 10.07 -13.64 -9.03
C MET A 322 9.51 -14.61 -7.97
N LEU A 323 8.27 -15.09 -8.15
CA LEU A 323 7.64 -16.05 -7.25
C LEU A 323 8.42 -17.36 -7.20
N GLU A 324 8.82 -17.89 -8.35
CA GLU A 324 9.59 -19.15 -8.46
C GLU A 324 11.00 -18.99 -7.88
N ALA A 325 11.64 -17.85 -8.04
CA ALA A 325 12.92 -17.54 -7.42
C ALA A 325 12.84 -17.38 -5.89
N GLY A 326 11.65 -17.19 -5.33
CA GLY A 326 11.43 -16.99 -3.89
C GLY A 326 11.56 -15.54 -3.45
N VAL A 327 11.36 -14.58 -4.35
CA VAL A 327 11.20 -13.17 -4.00
C VAL A 327 9.90 -12.99 -3.21
N ILE A 328 9.92 -12.12 -2.23
CA ILE A 328 8.72 -11.70 -1.48
C ILE A 328 7.92 -10.77 -2.39
N VAL A 329 6.88 -11.29 -3.06
CA VAL A 329 6.04 -10.51 -3.96
C VAL A 329 4.90 -9.88 -3.18
N ALA A 330 4.79 -8.56 -3.28
CA ALA A 330 3.71 -7.74 -2.73
C ALA A 330 3.02 -6.96 -3.84
N LEU A 331 1.86 -6.39 -3.56
CA LEU A 331 1.07 -5.58 -4.47
C LEU A 331 0.84 -4.17 -3.92
N GLY A 332 0.72 -3.21 -4.82
CA GLY A 332 0.27 -1.86 -4.57
C GLY A 332 -0.55 -1.33 -5.73
N SER A 333 -1.32 -0.28 -5.49
CA SER A 333 -2.17 0.33 -6.52
C SER A 333 -1.42 1.33 -7.40
N ASP A 334 -0.33 1.87 -6.89
CA ASP A 334 0.34 3.04 -7.45
C ASP A 334 -0.64 4.20 -7.70
N PHE A 335 -1.59 4.37 -6.78
CA PHE A 335 -2.58 5.43 -6.88
C PHE A 335 -1.91 6.80 -6.99
N ASN A 336 -2.08 7.44 -8.13
CA ASN A 336 -1.50 8.75 -8.43
C ASN A 336 -2.32 9.44 -9.53
N PRO A 337 -2.06 10.71 -9.88
CA PRO A 337 -2.82 11.43 -10.92
C PRO A 337 -2.79 10.78 -12.31
N ASN A 338 -1.78 9.97 -12.59
CA ASN A 338 -1.60 9.30 -13.87
C ASN A 338 -2.19 7.88 -13.90
N ALA A 339 -2.33 7.23 -12.72
CA ALA A 339 -2.89 5.90 -12.54
C ALA A 339 -3.91 5.92 -11.39
N TYR A 340 -5.13 6.35 -11.70
CA TYR A 340 -6.17 6.62 -10.70
C TYR A 340 -6.93 5.34 -10.31
N CYS A 341 -6.35 4.55 -9.40
CA CYS A 341 -6.96 3.32 -8.88
C CYS A 341 -6.95 3.30 -7.34
N CYS A 342 -8.12 3.38 -6.71
CA CYS A 342 -8.27 3.33 -5.24
C CYS A 342 -8.61 1.92 -4.71
N SER A 343 -8.52 0.87 -5.54
CA SER A 343 -9.12 -0.42 -5.25
C SER A 343 -8.11 -1.56 -5.33
N MET A 344 -7.68 -2.08 -4.17
CA MET A 344 -6.83 -3.27 -4.10
C MET A 344 -7.51 -4.53 -4.67
N PRO A 345 -8.85 -4.74 -4.59
CA PRO A 345 -9.52 -5.82 -5.34
C PRO A 345 -9.27 -5.78 -6.84
N VAL A 346 -9.27 -4.59 -7.46
CA VAL A 346 -8.93 -4.43 -8.89
C VAL A 346 -7.45 -4.74 -9.14
N VAL A 347 -6.56 -4.29 -8.27
CA VAL A 347 -5.12 -4.60 -8.35
C VAL A 347 -4.87 -6.10 -8.30
N MET A 348 -5.51 -6.82 -7.37
CA MET A 348 -5.40 -8.28 -7.27
C MET A 348 -5.95 -8.98 -8.53
N HIS A 349 -7.07 -8.50 -9.07
CA HIS A 349 -7.63 -9.05 -10.30
C HIS A 349 -6.66 -8.92 -11.48
N LEU A 350 -6.07 -7.73 -11.66
CA LEU A 350 -5.07 -7.49 -12.70
C LEU A 350 -3.80 -8.33 -12.50
N ALA A 351 -3.36 -8.52 -11.26
CA ALA A 351 -2.24 -9.40 -10.95
C ALA A 351 -2.53 -10.85 -11.37
N CYS A 352 -3.74 -11.34 -11.13
CA CYS A 352 -4.14 -12.68 -11.55
C CYS A 352 -4.20 -12.81 -13.09
N VAL A 353 -4.87 -11.86 -13.76
CA VAL A 353 -5.12 -11.95 -15.21
C VAL A 353 -3.86 -11.63 -16.00
N ASN A 354 -3.16 -10.54 -15.69
CA ASN A 354 -2.06 -10.04 -16.50
C ASN A 354 -0.69 -10.58 -16.09
N MET A 355 -0.49 -10.84 -14.78
CA MET A 355 0.79 -11.37 -14.27
C MET A 355 0.75 -12.87 -13.99
N ARG A 356 -0.39 -13.52 -14.22
CA ARG A 356 -0.58 -14.97 -14.03
C ARG A 356 -0.34 -15.43 -12.58
N MET A 357 -0.65 -14.57 -11.61
CA MET A 357 -0.67 -14.96 -10.20
C MET A 357 -1.92 -15.78 -9.88
N SER A 358 -1.82 -16.74 -8.98
CA SER A 358 -3.01 -17.40 -8.42
C SER A 358 -3.78 -16.43 -7.50
N MET A 359 -5.05 -16.68 -7.23
CA MET A 359 -5.82 -15.85 -6.30
C MET A 359 -5.23 -15.85 -4.89
N THR A 360 -4.70 -16.99 -4.43
CA THR A 360 -4.02 -17.10 -3.13
C THR A 360 -2.72 -16.30 -3.10
N GLU A 361 -1.92 -16.35 -4.17
CA GLU A 361 -0.72 -15.52 -4.32
C GLU A 361 -1.06 -14.03 -4.29
N ALA A 362 -2.10 -13.61 -5.02
CA ALA A 362 -2.55 -12.21 -5.05
C ALA A 362 -3.06 -11.75 -3.68
N LEU A 363 -3.80 -12.59 -2.95
CA LEU A 363 -4.27 -12.25 -1.60
C LEU A 363 -3.10 -12.14 -0.60
N ALA A 364 -2.17 -13.08 -0.61
CA ALA A 364 -0.96 -13.00 0.24
C ALA A 364 -0.14 -11.74 -0.09
N ALA A 365 -0.03 -11.38 -1.38
CA ALA A 365 0.69 -10.20 -1.85
C ALA A 365 0.01 -8.87 -1.45
N ALA A 366 -1.33 -8.86 -1.32
CA ALA A 366 -2.12 -7.69 -0.91
C ALA A 366 -2.40 -7.64 0.61
N THR A 367 -1.82 -8.54 1.39
CA THR A 367 -2.00 -8.63 2.85
C THR A 367 -0.65 -8.73 3.55
N ILE A 368 -0.19 -9.94 3.89
CA ILE A 368 1.02 -10.14 4.72
C ILE A 368 2.29 -9.63 4.04
N ASN A 369 2.47 -9.86 2.73
CA ASN A 369 3.67 -9.41 2.01
C ASN A 369 3.68 -7.90 1.81
N ALA A 370 2.54 -7.28 1.52
CA ALA A 370 2.42 -5.82 1.47
C ALA A 370 2.68 -5.19 2.85
N ALA A 371 2.20 -5.81 3.93
CA ALA A 371 2.51 -5.37 5.29
C ALA A 371 4.01 -5.51 5.61
N TYR A 372 4.65 -6.59 5.14
CA TYR A 372 6.11 -6.76 5.26
C TYR A 372 6.87 -5.64 4.53
N ALA A 373 6.48 -5.32 3.28
CA ALA A 373 7.08 -4.23 2.50
C ALA A 373 7.03 -2.87 3.20
N LEU A 374 6.08 -2.70 4.13
CA LEU A 374 5.91 -1.49 4.96
C LEU A 374 6.45 -1.64 6.39
N SER A 375 7.16 -2.74 6.71
CA SER A 375 7.63 -3.06 8.07
C SER A 375 6.47 -3.14 9.10
N ARG A 376 5.31 -3.66 8.67
CA ARG A 376 4.08 -3.74 9.47
C ARG A 376 3.53 -5.16 9.62
N SER A 377 4.22 -6.18 9.16
CA SER A 377 3.73 -7.57 9.24
C SER A 377 3.59 -8.11 10.67
N ASP A 378 4.20 -7.46 11.66
CA ASP A 378 3.99 -7.77 13.08
C ASP A 378 2.60 -7.35 13.59
N THR A 379 1.96 -6.39 12.92
CA THR A 379 0.70 -5.80 13.36
C THR A 379 -0.44 -5.93 12.36
N HIS A 380 -0.14 -6.17 11.07
CA HIS A 380 -1.11 -6.21 9.97
C HIS A 380 -0.87 -7.42 9.05
N GLY A 381 -1.80 -7.67 8.15
CA GLY A 381 -1.65 -8.59 7.02
C GLY A 381 -2.05 -10.03 7.30
N SER A 382 -2.39 -10.40 8.54
CA SER A 382 -2.95 -11.71 8.89
C SER A 382 -3.85 -11.59 10.12
N LEU A 383 -4.76 -12.56 10.30
CA LEU A 383 -5.65 -12.61 11.46
C LEU A 383 -5.04 -13.51 12.53
N GLU A 384 -4.03 -13.00 13.22
CA GLU A 384 -3.35 -13.69 14.32
C GLU A 384 -3.53 -12.94 15.63
N VAL A 385 -3.51 -13.66 16.76
CA VAL A 385 -3.60 -13.06 18.09
C VAL A 385 -2.51 -11.99 18.28
N ASN A 386 -2.88 -10.87 18.89
CA ASN A 386 -2.07 -9.67 19.13
C ASN A 386 -1.79 -8.80 17.90
N LYS A 387 -2.25 -9.15 16.70
CA LYS A 387 -2.30 -8.21 15.56
C LYS A 387 -3.55 -7.32 15.65
N HIS A 388 -3.56 -6.25 14.88
CA HIS A 388 -4.71 -5.35 14.81
C HIS A 388 -5.97 -6.10 14.34
N GLY A 389 -7.08 -5.82 14.96
CA GLY A 389 -8.39 -6.30 14.54
C GLY A 389 -8.90 -5.55 13.31
N ASP A 390 -8.13 -5.61 12.23
CA ASP A 390 -8.44 -5.01 10.93
C ASP A 390 -9.03 -6.08 10.04
N LEU A 391 -10.33 -6.00 9.82
CA LEU A 391 -11.13 -7.05 9.18
C LEU A 391 -11.88 -6.51 7.97
N LEU A 392 -11.97 -7.34 6.96
CA LEU A 392 -12.83 -7.17 5.81
C LEU A 392 -13.88 -8.29 5.83
N ILE A 393 -15.17 -7.94 5.84
CA ILE A 393 -16.27 -8.91 5.87
C ILE A 393 -17.02 -8.82 4.54
N LEU A 394 -17.07 -9.94 3.81
CA LEU A 394 -17.65 -10.05 2.50
C LEU A 394 -19.01 -10.72 2.55
N ASN A 395 -19.99 -10.17 1.87
CA ASN A 395 -21.30 -10.80 1.64
C ASN A 395 -21.18 -11.90 0.56
N ALA A 396 -20.37 -12.91 0.85
CA ALA A 396 -20.14 -14.08 0.02
C ALA A 396 -19.68 -15.26 0.86
N THR A 397 -19.99 -16.47 0.42
CA THR A 397 -19.59 -17.72 1.11
C THR A 397 -18.15 -18.11 0.84
N ARG A 398 -17.49 -17.49 -0.16
CA ARG A 398 -16.10 -17.73 -0.53
C ARG A 398 -15.36 -16.43 -0.76
N TRP A 399 -14.18 -16.30 -0.20
CA TRP A 399 -13.36 -15.08 -0.27
C TRP A 399 -12.88 -14.76 -1.69
N GLU A 400 -12.75 -15.76 -2.55
CA GLU A 400 -12.27 -15.61 -3.93
C GLU A 400 -13.15 -14.67 -4.77
N HIS A 401 -14.41 -14.48 -4.36
CA HIS A 401 -15.30 -13.51 -5.01
C HIS A 401 -14.74 -12.09 -5.01
N LEU A 402 -13.92 -11.72 -4.01
CA LEU A 402 -13.28 -10.41 -3.95
C LEU A 402 -12.37 -10.13 -5.15
N ILE A 403 -11.74 -11.16 -5.69
CA ILE A 403 -10.87 -11.06 -6.87
C ILE A 403 -11.66 -11.36 -8.15
N TYR A 404 -12.55 -12.37 -8.10
CA TYR A 404 -13.30 -12.83 -9.26
C TYR A 404 -14.25 -11.76 -9.83
N GLN A 405 -14.94 -11.01 -8.98
CA GLN A 405 -15.92 -10.00 -9.40
C GLN A 405 -15.23 -8.67 -9.68
N LEU A 406 -14.71 -8.50 -10.90
CA LEU A 406 -14.09 -7.24 -11.32
C LEU A 406 -15.09 -6.08 -11.21
N GLY A 407 -14.75 -5.10 -10.34
CA GLY A 407 -15.61 -3.94 -10.08
C GLY A 407 -16.75 -4.19 -9.09
N GLY A 408 -17.06 -5.44 -8.74
CA GLY A 408 -18.15 -5.80 -7.82
C GLY A 408 -17.86 -5.64 -6.34
N HIS A 409 -16.65 -5.24 -5.96
CA HIS A 409 -16.23 -5.14 -4.58
C HIS A 409 -17.06 -4.16 -3.74
N GLN A 410 -17.63 -3.12 -4.34
CA GLN A 410 -18.46 -2.13 -3.64
C GLN A 410 -19.75 -2.73 -3.06
N GLU A 411 -20.34 -3.71 -3.74
CA GLU A 411 -21.53 -4.43 -3.28
C GLU A 411 -21.14 -5.63 -2.40
N LEU A 412 -19.98 -6.23 -2.68
CA LEU A 412 -19.50 -7.42 -2.01
C LEU A 412 -19.00 -7.14 -0.59
N ILE A 413 -18.29 -6.02 -0.39
CA ILE A 413 -17.76 -5.63 0.92
C ILE A 413 -18.92 -5.16 1.79
N ARG A 414 -19.24 -5.95 2.82
CA ARG A 414 -20.31 -5.65 3.77
C ARG A 414 -19.83 -4.75 4.90
N TYR A 415 -18.67 -5.09 5.50
CA TYR A 415 -18.06 -4.27 6.55
C TYR A 415 -16.57 -4.11 6.33
N VAL A 416 -16.07 -2.93 6.68
CA VAL A 416 -14.65 -2.70 6.93
C VAL A 416 -14.48 -2.35 8.39
N VAL A 417 -13.60 -3.05 9.07
CA VAL A 417 -13.32 -2.90 10.50
C VAL A 417 -11.85 -2.54 10.67
N ILE A 418 -11.57 -1.52 11.48
CA ILE A 418 -10.21 -1.12 11.85
C ILE A 418 -10.09 -1.12 13.36
N ARG A 419 -9.17 -1.91 13.90
CA ARG A 419 -8.98 -2.12 15.34
C ARG A 419 -10.29 -2.43 16.09
N GLY A 420 -11.13 -3.24 15.47
CA GLY A 420 -12.42 -3.63 16.02
C GLY A 420 -13.53 -2.56 15.94
N ASN A 421 -13.26 -1.40 15.35
CA ASN A 421 -14.29 -0.40 15.08
C ASN A 421 -14.83 -0.58 13.67
N ILE A 422 -16.14 -0.62 13.50
CA ILE A 422 -16.80 -0.65 12.20
C ILE A 422 -16.66 0.74 11.59
N VAL A 423 -15.83 0.88 10.55
CA VAL A 423 -15.54 2.15 9.85
C VAL A 423 -16.30 2.29 8.54
N TYR A 424 -16.86 1.20 8.04
CA TYR A 424 -17.75 1.16 6.88
C TYR A 424 -18.78 0.04 7.05
N ASP A 425 -20.04 0.36 6.78
CA ASP A 425 -21.18 -0.55 6.82
C ASP A 425 -22.05 -0.28 5.59
N ASN A 426 -22.10 -1.23 4.67
CA ASN A 426 -22.73 -1.04 3.36
C ASN A 426 -24.24 -0.88 3.41
N ASP A 427 -24.95 -1.47 4.40
CA ASP A 427 -26.40 -1.29 4.56
C ASP A 427 -26.77 0.14 4.97
N LYS A 428 -25.89 0.83 5.70
CA LYS A 428 -26.17 2.19 6.19
C LYS A 428 -25.94 3.28 5.14
N THR A 429 -25.36 2.92 3.98
CA THR A 429 -25.12 3.86 2.88
C THR A 429 -26.29 3.94 1.88
N LEU A 430 -27.28 3.07 2.01
CA LEU A 430 -28.48 3.05 1.13
C LEU A 430 -29.61 3.97 1.64
N ASP A 431 -29.47 4.58 2.82
CA ASP A 431 -30.42 5.52 3.44
C ASP A 431 -30.13 7.00 3.14
N LEU A 432 -29.39 7.28 2.08
CA LEU A 432 -29.15 8.62 1.51
C LEU A 432 -29.85 8.75 0.15
#